data_f761f56ac53b20282f5806ef631b0326
#
_entry.id   f761f56ac53b20282f5806ef631b0326
#
_cell.length_a   1.000
_cell.length_b   1.000
_cell.length_c   1.000
_cell.angle_alpha   90.00
_cell.angle_beta   90.00
_cell.angle_gamma   90.00
#
_symmetry.space_group_name_H-M   'P 1'
#
loop_
_entity.id
_entity.type
_entity.pdbx_description
1 polymer ?
#
loop_
_entity_poly.entity_id
_entity_poly.type
_entity_poly.pdbx_seq_one_letter_code
_entity_poly.pdbx_strand_id
1 'polypeptide(L)'
;VERRTIGAATLEVGAVGLGCMPMSWAYTGSRQRGEESLRTVHAALDLGTTLLDTADMYGPFTNELLVGRALRERRAEAFVSTKVGLLVGEQHLVANGRPGYVRRACDASLRRLQTDVIDLYQLHRADPEVPVEETWGAMADLVAAGKVRSLGLCAVGARSARRPGARPHDGRSPAGRPHDGRPHDGRLHDGTIRQLERLQQVFPVSAVEAELSVWSTEALDALLPWCAARGVGFLAAMPLGNGFLTGTLTPGGGFEPDDVRARHPRFTAEMMAANQPIVAGLRRVARRHGDGVTPAQVALAWVLSRGRQVVPVPGAKRARWAAENAGAAGLRLTAEDLAEVAGLPGAQGSWD
;
A
#
# COMPACT_ATOMS: atom_id res chain seq x y z
N VAL A 1 8.92 -15.98 13.14
CA VAL A 1 7.95 -15.13 12.41
C VAL A 1 7.55 -15.84 11.13
N GLU A 2 6.25 -15.86 10.80
CA GLU A 2 5.76 -16.43 9.53
C GLU A 2 6.38 -15.67 8.35
N ARG A 3 6.86 -16.43 7.35
CA ARG A 3 7.41 -15.87 6.11
C ARG A 3 6.45 -16.07 4.95
N ARG A 4 6.52 -15.17 3.98
CA ARG A 4 5.75 -15.19 2.74
C ARG A 4 6.66 -14.98 1.55
N THR A 5 6.27 -15.58 0.42
CA THR A 5 7.04 -15.50 -0.81
C THR A 5 6.41 -14.46 -1.74
N ILE A 6 7.25 -13.59 -2.31
CA ILE A 6 6.88 -12.61 -3.32
C ILE A 6 7.43 -13.05 -4.67
N GLY A 7 6.53 -13.24 -5.64
CA GLY A 7 6.88 -13.59 -7.00
C GLY A 7 7.43 -15.03 -7.17
N ALA A 8 7.61 -15.43 -8.42
CA ALA A 8 8.13 -16.75 -8.78
C ALA A 8 9.60 -16.95 -8.37
N ALA A 9 10.32 -15.88 -8.06
CA ALA A 9 11.74 -15.91 -7.70
C ALA A 9 12.00 -16.27 -6.23
N THR A 10 11.01 -16.75 -5.49
CA THR A 10 11.15 -17.18 -4.09
C THR A 10 11.73 -16.09 -3.16
N LEU A 11 11.42 -14.83 -3.42
CA LEU A 11 11.84 -13.75 -2.53
C LEU A 11 11.04 -13.82 -1.23
N GLU A 12 11.70 -14.14 -0.13
CA GLU A 12 11.06 -14.30 1.16
C GLU A 12 11.04 -13.00 1.96
N VAL A 13 9.89 -12.69 2.53
CA VAL A 13 9.67 -11.54 3.42
C VAL A 13 8.90 -11.96 4.66
N GLY A 14 8.91 -11.13 5.70
CA GLY A 14 8.00 -11.28 6.84
C GLY A 14 6.53 -11.21 6.39
N ALA A 15 5.65 -11.90 7.10
CA ALA A 15 4.23 -11.95 6.76
C ALA A 15 3.55 -10.56 6.76
N VAL A 16 4.07 -9.61 7.53
CA VAL A 16 3.64 -8.21 7.56
C VAL A 16 4.82 -7.34 7.14
N GLY A 17 4.61 -6.41 6.22
CA GLY A 17 5.57 -5.38 5.82
C GLY A 17 5.41 -4.09 6.62
N LEU A 18 6.29 -3.13 6.38
CA LEU A 18 6.25 -1.78 6.96
C LEU A 18 6.12 -0.74 5.84
N GLY A 19 4.98 -0.04 5.79
CA GLY A 19 4.81 1.15 4.95
C GLY A 19 5.52 2.35 5.58
N CYS A 20 6.51 2.90 4.89
CA CYS A 20 7.35 4.00 5.39
C CYS A 20 6.77 5.38 5.08
N MET A 21 5.77 5.51 4.20
CA MET A 21 5.20 6.80 3.81
C MET A 21 4.84 7.72 4.99
N PRO A 22 4.19 7.25 6.08
CA PRO A 22 3.80 8.11 7.20
C PRO A 22 4.96 8.70 8.00
N MET A 23 6.19 8.21 7.77
CA MET A 23 7.39 8.68 8.49
C MET A 23 7.88 10.04 8.00
N SER A 24 7.55 10.43 6.77
CA SER A 24 8.01 11.69 6.17
C SER A 24 6.93 12.46 5.41
N TRP A 25 5.76 11.86 5.17
CA TRP A 25 4.76 12.45 4.28
C TRP A 25 3.33 12.02 4.60
N ALA A 26 2.37 12.82 4.11
CA ALA A 26 0.95 12.53 3.98
C ALA A 26 0.12 12.41 5.27
N TYR A 27 0.73 12.37 6.45
CA TYR A 27 0.01 12.27 7.72
C TYR A 27 0.50 13.29 8.75
N THR A 28 -0.38 13.73 9.64
CA THR A 28 -0.09 14.67 10.73
C THR A 28 1.22 14.32 11.45
N GLY A 29 2.11 15.30 11.59
CA GLY A 29 3.39 15.17 12.29
C GLY A 29 4.41 14.23 11.62
N SER A 30 4.24 13.87 10.35
CA SER A 30 5.17 12.98 9.62
C SER A 30 6.60 13.55 9.52
N ARG A 31 6.75 14.86 9.37
CA ARG A 31 8.06 15.51 9.15
C ARG A 31 8.88 15.75 10.40
N GLN A 32 8.34 15.53 11.59
CA GLN A 32 8.94 15.98 12.86
C GLN A 32 9.61 14.87 13.68
N ARG A 33 9.71 13.61 13.18
CA ARG A 33 10.01 12.46 14.01
C ARG A 33 11.12 11.54 13.46
N GLY A 34 12.17 12.10 12.89
CA GLY A 34 13.25 11.33 12.27
C GLY A 34 13.81 10.21 13.15
N GLU A 35 14.20 10.51 14.39
CA GLU A 35 14.77 9.53 15.33
C GLU A 35 13.73 8.46 15.77
N GLU A 36 12.47 8.84 15.95
CA GLU A 36 11.40 7.89 16.26
C GLU A 36 11.14 6.95 15.07
N SER A 37 11.23 7.47 13.85
CA SER A 37 11.09 6.68 12.63
C SER A 37 12.24 5.68 12.47
N LEU A 38 13.48 6.05 12.77
CA LEU A 38 14.61 5.12 12.78
C LEU A 38 14.37 3.97 13.77
N ARG A 39 14.00 4.31 15.03
CA ARG A 39 13.65 3.30 16.03
C ARG A 39 12.49 2.41 15.58
N THR A 40 11.53 2.96 14.83
CA THR A 40 10.39 2.19 14.30
C THR A 40 10.84 1.17 13.25
N VAL A 41 11.73 1.54 12.33
CA VAL A 41 12.30 0.62 11.34
C VAL A 41 13.09 -0.50 12.06
N HIS A 42 13.94 -0.14 13.02
CA HIS A 42 14.71 -1.15 13.76
C HIS A 42 13.80 -2.12 14.52
N ALA A 43 12.81 -1.61 15.25
CA ALA A 43 11.85 -2.44 15.97
C ALA A 43 11.05 -3.36 15.01
N ALA A 44 10.72 -2.90 13.81
CA ALA A 44 10.07 -3.73 12.81
C ALA A 44 10.97 -4.89 12.36
N LEU A 45 12.24 -4.63 12.06
CA LEU A 45 13.22 -5.66 11.70
C LEU A 45 13.42 -6.67 12.81
N ASP A 46 13.56 -6.23 14.06
CA ASP A 46 13.70 -7.07 15.25
C ASP A 46 12.52 -8.04 15.42
N LEU A 47 11.34 -7.64 14.95
CA LEU A 47 10.11 -8.43 14.96
C LEU A 47 9.89 -9.25 13.68
N GLY A 48 10.87 -9.28 12.77
CA GLY A 48 10.81 -10.03 11.51
C GLY A 48 9.94 -9.40 10.42
N THR A 49 9.55 -8.14 10.57
CA THR A 49 8.97 -7.31 9.50
C THR A 49 10.10 -6.84 8.59
N THR A 50 10.47 -7.67 7.61
CA THR A 50 11.64 -7.43 6.77
C THR A 50 11.35 -6.58 5.54
N LEU A 51 10.11 -6.60 5.02
CA LEU A 51 9.73 -5.77 3.87
C LEU A 51 9.49 -4.33 4.32
N LEU A 52 10.31 -3.42 3.77
CA LEU A 52 10.19 -1.97 3.94
C LEU A 52 9.75 -1.36 2.62
N ASP A 53 8.56 -0.74 2.61
CA ASP A 53 8.01 -0.13 1.42
C ASP A 53 8.10 1.38 1.48
N THR A 54 8.78 1.97 0.51
CA THR A 54 8.98 3.41 0.33
C THR A 54 8.70 3.84 -1.11
N ALA A 55 9.02 5.08 -1.46
CA ALA A 55 9.01 5.61 -2.83
C ALA A 55 9.90 6.86 -2.93
N ASP A 56 10.41 7.12 -4.13
CA ASP A 56 11.20 8.33 -4.41
C ASP A 56 10.38 9.62 -4.16
N MET A 57 9.09 9.60 -4.46
CA MET A 57 8.22 10.76 -4.26
C MET A 57 7.87 11.06 -2.80
N TYR A 58 8.08 10.12 -1.87
CA TYR A 58 7.67 10.32 -0.47
C TYR A 58 8.53 11.39 0.23
N GLY A 59 7.89 12.48 0.68
CA GLY A 59 8.46 13.59 1.39
C GLY A 59 9.40 14.52 0.64
N PRO A 60 9.30 14.85 -0.62
CA PRO A 60 9.95 14.23 -1.77
C PRO A 60 11.40 13.83 -1.46
N PHE A 61 11.75 12.61 -1.80
CA PHE A 61 13.06 11.95 -1.61
C PHE A 61 13.51 11.73 -0.16
N THR A 62 12.93 12.41 0.83
CA THR A 62 13.39 12.34 2.23
C THR A 62 13.08 11.01 2.89
N ASN A 63 12.07 10.27 2.41
CA ASN A 63 11.72 8.95 2.93
C ASN A 63 12.80 7.92 2.63
N GLU A 64 13.31 7.87 1.40
CA GLU A 64 14.41 6.97 1.04
C GLU A 64 15.70 7.30 1.80
N LEU A 65 16.00 8.59 2.06
CA LEU A 65 17.13 8.99 2.91
C LEU A 65 16.97 8.47 4.35
N LEU A 66 15.75 8.53 4.89
CA LEU A 66 15.44 8.01 6.22
C LEU A 66 15.62 6.49 6.28
N VAL A 67 15.06 5.77 5.30
CA VAL A 67 15.19 4.30 5.21
C VAL A 67 16.66 3.90 5.04
N GLY A 68 17.40 4.57 4.14
CA GLY A 68 18.84 4.32 3.94
C GLY A 68 19.65 4.53 5.22
N ARG A 69 19.36 5.62 5.98
CA ARG A 69 19.99 5.86 7.29
C ARG A 69 19.66 4.74 8.29
N ALA A 70 18.41 4.27 8.34
CA ALA A 70 18.00 3.19 9.23
C ALA A 70 18.67 1.86 8.89
N LEU A 71 19.00 1.64 7.62
CA LEU A 71 19.56 0.37 7.13
C LEU A 71 21.08 0.34 7.04
N ARG A 72 21.78 1.43 7.38
CA ARG A 72 23.25 1.53 7.19
C ARG A 72 24.03 0.29 7.64
N GLU A 73 23.64 -0.30 8.77
CA GLU A 73 24.28 -1.47 9.34
C GLU A 73 23.41 -2.74 9.27
N ARG A 74 22.18 -2.62 8.77
CA ARG A 74 21.15 -3.66 8.80
C ARG A 74 20.56 -3.99 7.42
N ARG A 75 21.24 -3.56 6.34
CA ARG A 75 20.71 -3.73 4.96
C ARG A 75 20.42 -5.20 4.62
N ALA A 76 21.25 -6.12 5.10
CA ALA A 76 21.10 -7.56 4.84
C ALA A 76 19.84 -8.18 5.49
N GLU A 77 19.26 -7.52 6.49
CA GLU A 77 18.04 -7.99 7.16
C GLU A 77 16.75 -7.49 6.46
N ALA A 78 16.86 -6.52 5.56
CA ALA A 78 15.72 -5.86 4.95
C ALA A 78 15.53 -6.27 3.49
N PHE A 79 14.27 -6.39 3.11
CA PHE A 79 13.80 -6.41 1.74
C PHE A 79 13.26 -5.00 1.41
N VAL A 80 13.97 -4.27 0.57
CA VAL A 80 13.65 -2.88 0.25
C VAL A 80 12.81 -2.81 -1.02
N SER A 81 11.59 -2.31 -0.88
CA SER A 81 10.70 -1.93 -1.98
C SER A 81 10.70 -0.41 -2.13
N THR A 82 10.97 0.09 -3.32
CA THR A 82 10.78 1.51 -3.64
C THR A 82 10.14 1.69 -5.03
N LYS A 83 9.67 2.90 -5.31
CA LYS A 83 8.83 3.17 -6.48
C LYS A 83 9.37 4.33 -7.29
N VAL A 84 9.07 4.33 -8.60
CA VAL A 84 9.48 5.34 -9.59
C VAL A 84 8.34 5.70 -10.53
N GLY A 85 8.42 6.84 -11.16
CA GLY A 85 7.50 7.23 -12.23
C GLY A 85 6.38 8.15 -11.79
N LEU A 86 6.42 8.64 -10.54
CA LEU A 86 5.49 9.64 -10.04
C LEU A 86 6.25 10.76 -9.32
N LEU A 87 6.06 11.98 -9.77
CA LEU A 87 6.72 13.17 -9.26
C LEU A 87 5.74 14.07 -8.54
N VAL A 88 6.21 14.76 -7.52
CA VAL A 88 5.46 15.84 -6.85
C VAL A 88 5.73 17.15 -7.57
N GLY A 89 4.75 17.63 -8.34
CA GLY A 89 4.75 18.98 -8.89
C GLY A 89 4.21 20.01 -7.89
N GLU A 90 4.18 21.27 -8.29
CA GLU A 90 3.74 22.38 -7.40
C GLU A 90 2.30 22.23 -6.92
N GLN A 91 1.39 21.76 -7.77
CA GLN A 91 -0.04 21.65 -7.46
C GLN A 91 -0.63 20.26 -7.75
N HIS A 92 0.12 19.36 -8.42
CA HIS A 92 -0.37 18.05 -8.82
C HIS A 92 0.77 17.04 -8.94
N LEU A 93 0.41 15.78 -8.97
CA LEU A 93 1.34 14.69 -9.24
C LEU A 93 1.53 14.54 -10.75
N VAL A 94 2.77 14.34 -11.19
CA VAL A 94 3.15 14.19 -12.60
C VAL A 94 3.75 12.81 -12.81
N ALA A 95 3.19 12.04 -13.76
CA ALA A 95 3.81 10.79 -14.18
C ALA A 95 5.01 11.06 -15.10
N ASN A 96 6.06 10.24 -14.97
CA ASN A 96 7.22 10.26 -15.87
C ASN A 96 7.78 8.85 -16.03
N GLY A 97 7.39 8.20 -17.12
CA GLY A 97 7.81 6.85 -17.47
C GLY A 97 8.96 6.80 -18.48
N ARG A 98 9.55 7.93 -18.86
CA ARG A 98 10.61 7.96 -19.89
C ARG A 98 11.80 7.11 -19.47
N PRO A 99 12.30 6.20 -20.35
CA PRO A 99 13.41 5.29 -20.04
C PRO A 99 14.65 5.96 -19.43
N GLY A 100 15.05 7.09 -19.98
CA GLY A 100 16.19 7.85 -19.47
C GLY A 100 15.97 8.43 -18.08
N TYR A 101 14.72 8.82 -17.74
CA TYR A 101 14.37 9.25 -16.39
C TYR A 101 14.42 8.08 -15.42
N VAL A 102 13.79 6.94 -15.77
CA VAL A 102 13.72 5.74 -14.90
C VAL A 102 15.11 5.26 -14.49
N ARG A 103 16.05 5.20 -15.43
CA ARG A 103 17.45 4.79 -15.12
C ARG A 103 18.12 5.76 -14.15
N ARG A 104 18.03 7.08 -14.39
CA ARG A 104 18.61 8.09 -13.47
C ARG A 104 17.93 8.11 -12.10
N ALA A 105 16.61 7.90 -12.05
CA ALA A 105 15.86 7.84 -10.82
C ALA A 105 16.28 6.64 -9.97
N CYS A 106 16.50 5.46 -10.58
CA CYS A 106 17.03 4.29 -9.90
C CYS A 106 18.40 4.57 -9.26
N ASP A 107 19.34 5.15 -10.02
CA ASP A 107 20.66 5.51 -9.50
C ASP A 107 20.57 6.53 -8.35
N ALA A 108 19.62 7.43 -8.41
CA ALA A 108 19.36 8.38 -7.33
C ALA A 108 18.75 7.70 -6.09
N SER A 109 17.81 6.74 -6.27
CA SER A 109 17.23 5.95 -5.19
C SER A 109 18.27 5.08 -4.49
N LEU A 110 19.15 4.41 -5.23
CA LEU A 110 20.26 3.63 -4.67
C LEU A 110 21.17 4.50 -3.78
N ARG A 111 21.50 5.72 -4.22
CA ARG A 111 22.29 6.65 -3.42
C ARG A 111 21.57 7.09 -2.14
N ARG A 112 20.26 7.41 -2.20
CA ARG A 112 19.48 7.81 -1.03
C ARG A 112 19.29 6.65 -0.05
N LEU A 113 19.05 5.46 -0.56
CA LEU A 113 18.91 4.23 0.23
C LEU A 113 20.24 3.69 0.75
N GLN A 114 21.39 4.25 0.29
CA GLN A 114 22.74 3.82 0.67
C GLN A 114 22.96 2.31 0.45
N THR A 115 22.54 1.81 -0.71
CA THR A 115 22.63 0.41 -1.12
C THR A 115 22.94 0.27 -2.59
N ASP A 116 23.58 -0.83 -2.97
CA ASP A 116 23.91 -1.14 -4.36
C ASP A 116 22.78 -1.86 -5.10
N VAL A 117 21.76 -2.35 -4.35
CA VAL A 117 20.66 -3.11 -4.93
C VAL A 117 19.32 -2.82 -4.25
N ILE A 118 18.28 -2.66 -5.06
CA ILE A 118 16.86 -2.59 -4.65
C ILE A 118 16.24 -3.97 -4.83
N ASP A 119 15.53 -4.48 -3.82
CA ASP A 119 14.95 -5.82 -3.88
C ASP A 119 13.68 -5.86 -4.75
N LEU A 120 12.81 -4.84 -4.65
CA LEU A 120 11.63 -4.67 -5.49
C LEU A 120 11.54 -3.22 -5.98
N TYR A 121 11.61 -3.01 -7.29
CA TYR A 121 11.45 -1.70 -7.90
C TYR A 121 10.10 -1.63 -8.61
N GLN A 122 9.25 -0.73 -8.17
CA GLN A 122 7.87 -0.67 -8.64
C GLN A 122 7.64 0.54 -9.56
N LEU A 123 6.92 0.32 -10.66
CA LEU A 123 6.33 1.43 -11.41
C LEU A 123 5.17 2.01 -10.59
N HIS A 124 5.34 3.23 -10.07
CA HIS A 124 4.36 3.89 -9.22
C HIS A 124 3.11 4.31 -9.99
N ARG A 125 3.31 4.83 -11.21
CA ARG A 125 2.27 5.22 -12.17
C ARG A 125 2.79 5.05 -13.58
N ALA A 126 1.94 4.51 -14.46
CA ALA A 126 2.22 4.57 -15.89
C ALA A 126 2.10 6.02 -16.38
N ASP A 127 3.06 6.43 -17.21
CA ASP A 127 3.02 7.69 -17.92
C ASP A 127 2.10 7.56 -19.14
N PRO A 128 1.04 8.36 -19.27
CA PRO A 128 0.14 8.26 -20.43
C PRO A 128 0.79 8.67 -21.76
N GLU A 129 1.94 9.37 -21.70
CA GLU A 129 2.68 9.81 -22.91
C GLU A 129 3.76 8.82 -23.35
N VAL A 130 4.01 7.74 -22.57
CA VAL A 130 5.05 6.75 -22.86
C VAL A 130 4.44 5.36 -22.88
N PRO A 131 4.65 4.55 -23.92
CA PRO A 131 4.25 3.15 -23.92
C PRO A 131 4.81 2.46 -22.66
N VAL A 132 3.94 1.82 -21.90
CA VAL A 132 4.32 1.23 -20.62
C VAL A 132 5.40 0.15 -20.79
N GLU A 133 5.45 -0.50 -21.95
CA GLU A 133 6.47 -1.48 -22.33
C GLU A 133 7.87 -0.85 -22.42
N GLU A 134 7.99 0.39 -22.89
CA GLU A 134 9.26 1.10 -22.94
C GLU A 134 9.77 1.43 -21.53
N THR A 135 8.86 1.90 -20.65
CA THR A 135 9.16 2.13 -19.25
C THR A 135 9.60 0.83 -18.58
N TRP A 136 8.83 -0.26 -18.81
CA TRP A 136 9.11 -1.55 -18.21
C TRP A 136 10.39 -2.20 -18.73
N GLY A 137 10.69 -2.04 -20.03
CA GLY A 137 11.96 -2.45 -20.63
C GLY A 137 13.16 -1.77 -19.97
N ALA A 138 13.07 -0.45 -19.72
CA ALA A 138 14.11 0.26 -18.99
C ALA A 138 14.28 -0.22 -17.54
N MET A 139 13.20 -0.64 -16.89
CA MET A 139 13.27 -1.25 -15.55
C MET A 139 13.89 -2.66 -15.63
N ALA A 140 13.60 -3.45 -16.67
CA ALA A 140 14.22 -4.75 -16.92
C ALA A 140 15.74 -4.64 -17.16
N ASP A 141 16.20 -3.60 -17.86
CA ASP A 141 17.62 -3.32 -18.01
C ASP A 141 18.33 -3.10 -16.66
N LEU A 142 17.63 -2.51 -15.67
CA LEU A 142 18.18 -2.32 -14.32
C LEU A 142 18.30 -3.66 -13.57
N VAL A 143 17.41 -4.62 -13.85
CA VAL A 143 17.57 -5.99 -13.33
C VAL A 143 18.78 -6.67 -13.97
N ALA A 144 18.91 -6.58 -15.29
CA ALA A 144 20.07 -7.13 -16.01
C ALA A 144 21.39 -6.51 -15.54
N ALA A 145 21.38 -5.21 -15.16
CA ALA A 145 22.52 -4.51 -14.60
C ALA A 145 22.81 -4.85 -13.12
N GLY A 146 22.00 -5.69 -12.47
CA GLY A 146 22.16 -6.06 -11.05
C GLY A 146 21.78 -4.98 -10.03
N LYS A 147 21.22 -3.84 -10.48
CA LYS A 147 20.79 -2.74 -9.61
C LYS A 147 19.44 -3.01 -8.93
N VAL A 148 18.62 -3.89 -9.50
CA VAL A 148 17.29 -4.26 -9.05
C VAL A 148 17.15 -5.77 -9.10
N ARG A 149 16.53 -6.40 -8.08
CA ARG A 149 16.31 -7.85 -8.08
C ARG A 149 15.00 -8.26 -8.75
N SER A 150 13.96 -7.45 -8.59
CA SER A 150 12.61 -7.77 -9.08
C SER A 150 11.80 -6.53 -9.38
N LEU A 151 10.80 -6.69 -10.26
CA LEU A 151 9.94 -5.58 -10.69
C LEU A 151 8.52 -5.75 -10.16
N GLY A 152 7.87 -4.62 -9.85
CA GLY A 152 6.50 -4.55 -9.41
C GLY A 152 5.71 -3.41 -10.04
N LEU A 153 4.39 -3.50 -9.93
CA LEU A 153 3.46 -2.46 -10.34
C LEU A 153 2.66 -1.97 -9.14
N CYS A 154 2.65 -0.65 -8.91
CA CYS A 154 1.74 -0.02 -7.94
C CYS A 154 0.44 0.36 -8.65
N ALA A 155 -0.66 -0.26 -8.24
CA ALA A 155 -2.02 -0.01 -8.72
C ALA A 155 -2.88 0.78 -7.72
N VAL A 156 -2.26 1.35 -6.69
CA VAL A 156 -2.94 2.18 -5.69
C VAL A 156 -3.49 3.44 -6.35
N GLY A 157 -4.80 3.72 -6.18
CA GLY A 157 -5.47 4.88 -6.77
C GLY A 157 -5.62 4.81 -8.31
N ALA A 158 -5.58 3.62 -8.90
CA ALA A 158 -5.84 3.42 -10.33
C ALA A 158 -7.25 3.89 -10.76
N ARG A 159 -8.16 4.10 -9.81
CA ARG A 159 -9.52 4.64 -10.01
C ARG A 159 -9.53 6.08 -10.55
N SER A 160 -8.50 6.89 -10.28
CA SER A 160 -8.48 8.31 -10.64
C SER A 160 -7.88 8.61 -12.01
N ALA A 161 -7.50 7.62 -12.81
CA ALA A 161 -7.09 7.80 -14.19
C ALA A 161 -8.31 8.10 -15.08
N ARG A 162 -8.92 9.29 -14.90
CA ARG A 162 -9.91 9.84 -15.84
C ARG A 162 -9.25 9.97 -17.20
N ARG A 163 -9.99 9.60 -18.25
CA ARG A 163 -9.61 9.82 -19.64
C ARG A 163 -9.17 11.29 -19.83
N PRO A 164 -8.05 11.55 -20.55
CA PRO A 164 -7.73 12.90 -20.97
C PRO A 164 -8.90 13.47 -21.77
N GLY A 165 -9.45 14.60 -21.33
CA GLY A 165 -10.58 15.28 -22.01
C GLY A 165 -11.89 15.38 -21.21
N ALA A 166 -12.02 14.81 -20.02
CA ALA A 166 -13.15 15.08 -19.15
C ALA A 166 -12.99 16.49 -18.53
N ARG A 167 -13.90 17.41 -18.87
CA ARG A 167 -13.94 18.76 -18.31
C ARG A 167 -14.02 18.73 -16.78
N PRO A 168 -13.41 19.70 -16.05
CA PRO A 168 -13.58 19.82 -14.62
C PRO A 168 -15.07 19.98 -14.30
N HIS A 169 -15.59 19.14 -13.43
CA HIS A 169 -16.93 19.35 -12.87
C HIS A 169 -16.88 20.58 -11.97
N ASP A 170 -17.58 21.65 -12.38
CA ASP A 170 -17.95 22.76 -11.53
C ASP A 170 -18.80 22.20 -10.38
N GLY A 171 -18.26 22.22 -9.20
CA GLY A 171 -18.73 21.82 -7.87
C GLY A 171 -20.23 21.76 -7.53
N ARG A 172 -21.09 21.31 -8.45
CA ARG A 172 -22.51 21.06 -8.23
C ARG A 172 -22.84 19.61 -8.50
N SER A 173 -22.77 18.79 -7.46
CA SER A 173 -23.39 17.46 -7.47
C SER A 173 -24.91 17.63 -7.30
N PRO A 174 -25.75 17.02 -8.16
CA PRO A 174 -27.16 16.91 -7.87
C PRO A 174 -27.33 15.94 -6.70
N ALA A 175 -27.94 16.41 -5.61
CA ALA A 175 -28.33 15.61 -4.48
C ALA A 175 -29.24 14.45 -4.91
N GLY A 176 -28.98 13.25 -4.39
CA GLY A 176 -29.97 12.21 -4.21
C GLY A 176 -30.11 11.20 -5.35
N ARG A 177 -29.13 10.28 -5.49
CA ARG A 177 -29.47 8.92 -5.89
C ARG A 177 -28.99 7.94 -4.82
N PRO A 178 -29.87 7.05 -4.31
CA PRO A 178 -29.45 5.96 -3.43
C PRO A 178 -28.45 5.08 -4.17
N HIS A 179 -27.40 4.64 -3.50
CA HIS A 179 -26.51 3.59 -3.97
C HIS A 179 -27.38 2.35 -4.26
N ASP A 180 -27.66 2.08 -5.52
CA ASP A 180 -28.31 0.84 -5.93
C ASP A 180 -27.28 -0.26 -5.69
N GLY A 181 -27.53 -1.16 -4.74
CA GLY A 181 -26.65 -2.26 -4.35
C GLY A 181 -26.31 -3.25 -5.48
N ARG A 182 -25.86 -2.74 -6.62
CA ARG A 182 -25.35 -3.56 -7.72
C ARG A 182 -23.97 -4.09 -7.35
N PRO A 183 -23.73 -5.38 -7.50
CA PRO A 183 -22.40 -5.92 -7.34
C PRO A 183 -21.44 -5.15 -8.27
N HIS A 184 -20.28 -4.72 -7.75
CA HIS A 184 -19.20 -4.23 -8.56
C HIS A 184 -18.81 -5.33 -9.54
N ASP A 185 -19.14 -5.16 -10.81
CA ASP A 185 -18.92 -6.14 -11.86
C ASP A 185 -17.44 -6.14 -12.29
N GLY A 186 -16.54 -6.66 -11.52
CA GLY A 186 -15.12 -6.97 -11.83
C GLY A 186 -14.29 -5.92 -12.60
N ARG A 187 -14.92 -4.88 -13.12
CA ARG A 187 -14.35 -3.91 -14.07
C ARG A 187 -13.31 -2.97 -13.49
N LEU A 188 -13.27 -2.86 -12.16
CA LEU A 188 -12.41 -1.86 -11.51
C LEU A 188 -10.92 -2.09 -11.80
N HIS A 189 -10.48 -3.34 -11.84
CA HIS A 189 -9.09 -3.73 -12.09
C HIS A 189 -8.83 -4.25 -13.51
N ASP A 190 -9.82 -4.26 -14.41
CA ASP A 190 -9.63 -4.74 -15.79
C ASP A 190 -8.53 -3.97 -16.52
N GLY A 191 -8.47 -2.66 -16.34
CA GLY A 191 -7.40 -1.83 -16.91
C GLY A 191 -6.03 -2.20 -16.36
N THR A 192 -5.94 -2.44 -15.05
CA THR A 192 -4.72 -2.88 -14.38
C THR A 192 -4.28 -4.25 -14.88
N ILE A 193 -5.21 -5.20 -14.99
CA ILE A 193 -4.90 -6.57 -15.46
C ILE A 193 -4.39 -6.53 -16.90
N ARG A 194 -5.06 -5.81 -17.81
CA ARG A 194 -4.57 -5.64 -19.19
C ARG A 194 -3.17 -5.01 -19.23
N GLN A 195 -2.89 -4.04 -18.36
CA GLN A 195 -1.56 -3.48 -18.24
C GLN A 195 -0.55 -4.53 -17.77
N LEU A 196 -0.85 -5.27 -16.72
CA LEU A 196 0.00 -6.33 -16.17
C LEU A 196 0.29 -7.40 -17.23
N GLU A 197 -0.68 -7.79 -18.05
CA GLU A 197 -0.50 -8.76 -19.16
C GLU A 197 0.48 -8.24 -20.21
N ARG A 198 0.43 -6.95 -20.55
CA ARG A 198 1.41 -6.30 -21.43
C ARG A 198 2.82 -6.30 -20.80
N LEU A 199 2.93 -5.95 -19.51
CA LEU A 199 4.21 -5.93 -18.81
C LEU A 199 4.85 -7.31 -18.75
N GLN A 200 4.06 -8.36 -18.50
CA GLN A 200 4.53 -9.75 -18.45
C GLN A 200 5.13 -10.24 -19.78
N GLN A 201 4.76 -9.63 -20.91
CA GLN A 201 5.35 -9.97 -22.22
C GLN A 201 6.76 -9.39 -22.38
N VAL A 202 7.11 -8.35 -21.62
CA VAL A 202 8.42 -7.69 -21.67
C VAL A 202 9.37 -8.28 -20.61
N PHE A 203 8.91 -8.34 -19.38
CA PHE A 203 9.69 -8.88 -18.24
C PHE A 203 8.72 -9.29 -17.10
N PRO A 204 9.02 -10.37 -16.36
CA PRO A 204 8.15 -10.86 -15.30
C PRO A 204 7.79 -9.82 -14.25
N VAL A 205 6.50 -9.71 -13.91
CA VAL A 205 6.01 -8.96 -12.77
C VAL A 205 6.11 -9.84 -11.53
N SER A 206 6.88 -9.42 -10.54
CA SER A 206 7.08 -10.17 -9.29
C SER A 206 6.05 -9.82 -8.23
N ALA A 207 5.57 -8.56 -8.21
CA ALA A 207 4.58 -8.11 -7.24
C ALA A 207 3.65 -7.05 -7.83
N VAL A 208 2.43 -7.01 -7.28
CA VAL A 208 1.47 -5.92 -7.49
C VAL A 208 1.13 -5.33 -6.12
N GLU A 209 1.22 -4.02 -6.00
CA GLU A 209 0.75 -3.29 -4.82
C GLU A 209 -0.58 -2.63 -5.13
N ALA A 210 -1.63 -2.99 -4.39
CA ALA A 210 -2.96 -2.41 -4.54
C ALA A 210 -3.67 -2.30 -3.20
N GLU A 211 -4.70 -1.45 -3.13
CA GLU A 211 -5.52 -1.32 -1.93
C GLU A 211 -6.24 -2.63 -1.62
N LEU A 212 -6.10 -3.09 -0.37
CA LEU A 212 -6.88 -4.20 0.16
C LEU A 212 -7.00 -4.05 1.67
N SER A 213 -8.23 -3.98 2.15
CA SER A 213 -8.56 -3.91 3.57
C SER A 213 -9.98 -4.44 3.80
N VAL A 214 -10.39 -4.54 5.06
CA VAL A 214 -11.77 -4.93 5.42
C VAL A 214 -12.82 -4.00 4.81
N TRP A 215 -12.48 -2.74 4.53
CA TRP A 215 -13.41 -1.79 3.92
C TRP A 215 -13.12 -1.43 2.44
N SER A 216 -12.12 -2.07 1.82
CA SER A 216 -11.80 -1.92 0.40
C SER A 216 -11.40 -3.29 -0.13
N THR A 217 -12.36 -4.00 -0.68
CA THR A 217 -12.25 -5.43 -1.02
C THR A 217 -12.18 -5.70 -2.52
N GLU A 218 -12.22 -4.67 -3.35
CA GLU A 218 -12.40 -4.76 -4.80
C GLU A 218 -11.28 -5.55 -5.51
N ALA A 219 -10.09 -5.57 -4.90
CA ALA A 219 -8.98 -6.37 -5.43
C ALA A 219 -9.24 -7.89 -5.35
N LEU A 220 -10.17 -8.33 -4.49
CA LEU A 220 -10.52 -9.74 -4.33
C LEU A 220 -11.22 -10.34 -5.56
N ASP A 221 -11.93 -9.51 -6.34
CA ASP A 221 -12.79 -10.00 -7.43
C ASP A 221 -11.99 -10.49 -8.65
N ALA A 222 -10.89 -9.77 -8.98
CA ALA A 222 -10.14 -10.09 -10.19
C ALA A 222 -8.62 -10.00 -10.00
N LEU A 223 -8.12 -8.92 -9.36
CA LEU A 223 -6.68 -8.65 -9.31
C LEU A 223 -5.92 -9.67 -8.46
N LEU A 224 -6.42 -9.99 -7.27
CA LEU A 224 -5.81 -10.97 -6.40
C LEU A 224 -5.85 -12.40 -6.99
N PRO A 225 -6.99 -12.89 -7.56
CA PRO A 225 -7.02 -14.14 -8.32
C PRO A 225 -6.03 -14.17 -9.50
N TRP A 226 -5.89 -13.05 -10.23
CA TRP A 226 -4.91 -12.94 -11.32
C TRP A 226 -3.49 -13.12 -10.80
N CYS A 227 -3.14 -12.46 -9.69
CA CYS A 227 -1.83 -12.60 -9.05
C CYS A 227 -1.58 -14.04 -8.57
N ALA A 228 -2.56 -14.65 -7.90
CA ALA A 228 -2.44 -16.02 -7.39
C ALA A 228 -2.20 -17.04 -8.51
N ALA A 229 -2.94 -16.93 -9.63
CA ALA A 229 -2.81 -17.83 -10.76
C ALA A 229 -1.44 -17.76 -11.46
N ARG A 230 -0.67 -16.68 -11.25
CA ARG A 230 0.62 -16.43 -11.92
C ARG A 230 1.82 -16.41 -10.97
N GLY A 231 1.62 -16.75 -9.69
CA GLY A 231 2.67 -16.70 -8.68
C GLY A 231 3.19 -15.28 -8.42
N VAL A 232 2.37 -14.25 -8.68
CA VAL A 232 2.70 -12.84 -8.42
C VAL A 232 2.37 -12.49 -6.99
N GLY A 233 3.29 -11.86 -6.27
CA GLY A 233 3.07 -11.36 -4.91
C GLY A 233 2.04 -10.22 -4.90
N PHE A 234 1.28 -10.10 -3.82
CA PHE A 234 0.31 -9.03 -3.63
C PHE A 234 0.64 -8.23 -2.38
N LEU A 235 1.08 -6.99 -2.54
CA LEU A 235 1.30 -6.05 -1.45
C LEU A 235 0.01 -5.29 -1.17
N ALA A 236 -0.62 -5.60 -0.03
CA ALA A 236 -1.86 -4.95 0.35
C ALA A 236 -1.57 -3.56 0.94
N ALA A 237 -1.77 -2.52 0.12
CA ALA A 237 -1.67 -1.13 0.54
C ALA A 237 -2.87 -0.72 1.39
N MET A 238 -2.66 0.27 2.29
CA MET A 238 -3.69 0.81 3.18
C MET A 238 -4.52 -0.24 3.93
N PRO A 239 -3.92 -1.34 4.45
CA PRO A 239 -4.66 -2.47 5.02
C PRO A 239 -5.43 -2.11 6.29
N LEU A 240 -5.13 -0.95 6.89
CA LEU A 240 -5.82 -0.39 8.06
C LEU A 240 -6.75 0.79 7.70
N GLY A 241 -7.08 0.97 6.40
CA GLY A 241 -7.96 2.04 5.95
C GLY A 241 -7.49 3.42 6.42
N ASN A 242 -6.25 3.80 6.12
CA ASN A 242 -5.62 5.04 6.58
C ASN A 242 -5.72 5.26 8.10
N GLY A 243 -5.74 4.18 8.88
CA GLY A 243 -5.79 4.18 10.34
C GLY A 243 -7.21 4.09 10.93
N PHE A 244 -8.27 4.13 10.12
CA PHE A 244 -9.64 4.04 10.64
C PHE A 244 -9.93 2.69 11.30
N LEU A 245 -9.48 1.60 10.70
CA LEU A 245 -9.72 0.24 11.17
C LEU A 245 -8.96 -0.11 12.48
N THR A 246 -8.08 0.77 12.95
CA THR A 246 -7.47 0.66 14.28
C THR A 246 -8.48 0.91 15.41
N GLY A 247 -9.57 1.62 15.11
CA GLY A 247 -10.56 2.04 16.09
C GLY A 247 -10.10 3.18 17.02
N THR A 248 -8.98 3.84 16.72
CA THR A 248 -8.46 4.96 17.53
C THR A 248 -8.92 6.33 17.03
N LEU A 249 -9.48 6.40 15.82
CA LEU A 249 -10.00 7.64 15.26
C LEU A 249 -11.46 7.86 15.65
N THR A 250 -11.78 9.07 16.11
CA THR A 250 -13.13 9.48 16.50
C THR A 250 -13.75 10.40 15.46
N PRO A 251 -15.06 10.24 15.14
CA PRO A 251 -15.76 11.19 14.27
C PRO A 251 -15.61 12.63 14.76
N GLY A 252 -15.29 13.55 13.85
CA GLY A 252 -15.13 14.96 14.19
C GLY A 252 -13.82 15.36 14.85
N GLY A 253 -12.87 14.42 15.06
CA GLY A 253 -11.57 14.69 15.68
C GLY A 253 -10.64 15.62 14.87
N GLY A 254 -10.98 15.90 13.61
CA GLY A 254 -10.21 16.75 12.71
C GLY A 254 -8.86 16.16 12.30
N PHE A 255 -8.30 16.74 11.25
CA PHE A 255 -6.97 16.42 10.74
C PHE A 255 -6.27 17.73 10.37
N GLU A 256 -4.95 17.77 10.44
CA GLU A 256 -4.19 18.91 9.94
C GLU A 256 -4.37 19.07 8.42
N PRO A 257 -4.27 20.29 7.88
CA PRO A 257 -4.57 20.56 6.45
C PRO A 257 -3.68 19.78 5.46
N ASP A 258 -2.48 19.39 5.87
CA ASP A 258 -1.51 18.61 5.07
C ASP A 258 -1.69 17.09 5.24
N ASP A 259 -2.58 16.64 6.14
CA ASP A 259 -2.94 15.23 6.29
C ASP A 259 -3.90 14.82 5.14
N VAL A 260 -3.56 13.72 4.45
CA VAL A 260 -4.38 13.23 3.33
C VAL A 260 -5.82 12.96 3.72
N ARG A 261 -6.07 12.62 4.99
CA ARG A 261 -7.40 12.32 5.52
C ARG A 261 -8.30 13.57 5.61
N ALA A 262 -7.69 14.76 5.74
CA ALA A 262 -8.45 16.02 5.78
C ALA A 262 -9.31 16.26 4.52
N ARG A 263 -8.88 15.67 3.39
CA ARG A 263 -9.57 15.82 2.09
C ARG A 263 -10.26 14.53 1.64
N HIS A 264 -10.13 13.45 2.39
CA HIS A 264 -10.67 12.15 2.00
C HIS A 264 -12.15 12.03 2.42
N PRO A 265 -13.09 11.73 1.49
CA PRO A 265 -14.53 11.69 1.78
C PRO A 265 -14.89 10.76 2.96
N ARG A 266 -14.23 9.63 3.12
CA ARG A 266 -14.45 8.68 4.24
C ARG A 266 -14.14 9.25 5.62
N PHE A 267 -13.42 10.38 5.70
CA PHE A 267 -12.97 10.98 6.96
C PHE A 267 -13.75 12.25 7.35
N THR A 268 -14.87 12.56 6.69
CA THR A 268 -15.83 13.52 7.24
C THR A 268 -16.44 12.96 8.53
N ALA A 269 -16.87 13.83 9.43
CA ALA A 269 -17.48 13.39 10.70
C ALA A 269 -18.67 12.44 10.47
N GLU A 270 -19.50 12.74 9.47
CA GLU A 270 -20.65 11.94 9.06
C GLU A 270 -20.23 10.54 8.59
N MET A 271 -19.30 10.46 7.63
CA MET A 271 -18.86 9.18 7.09
C MET A 271 -18.08 8.35 8.11
N MET A 272 -17.29 8.98 8.96
CA MET A 272 -16.63 8.29 10.07
C MET A 272 -17.65 7.72 11.07
N ALA A 273 -18.74 8.44 11.34
CA ALA A 273 -19.81 7.93 12.20
C ALA A 273 -20.54 6.74 11.54
N ALA A 274 -20.89 6.86 10.27
CA ALA A 274 -21.56 5.79 9.49
C ALA A 274 -20.70 4.51 9.41
N ASN A 275 -19.37 4.63 9.40
CA ASN A 275 -18.43 3.51 9.33
C ASN A 275 -18.07 2.89 10.70
N GLN A 276 -18.50 3.47 11.84
CA GLN A 276 -18.22 2.90 13.18
C GLN A 276 -18.67 1.44 13.37
N PRO A 277 -19.78 0.95 12.76
CA PRO A 277 -20.16 -0.45 12.86
C PRO A 277 -19.07 -1.42 12.38
N ILE A 278 -18.24 -1.04 11.40
CA ILE A 278 -17.10 -1.86 10.93
C ILE A 278 -16.10 -2.04 12.07
N VAL A 279 -15.69 -0.93 12.70
CA VAL A 279 -14.75 -0.97 13.83
C VAL A 279 -15.33 -1.71 15.02
N ALA A 280 -16.63 -1.54 15.30
CA ALA A 280 -17.32 -2.27 16.37
C ALA A 280 -17.29 -3.78 16.12
N GLY A 281 -17.48 -4.23 14.88
CA GLY A 281 -17.34 -5.64 14.50
C GLY A 281 -15.92 -6.16 14.73
N LEU A 282 -14.90 -5.44 14.26
CA LEU A 282 -13.51 -5.81 14.49
C LEU A 282 -13.16 -5.91 15.99
N ARG A 283 -13.71 -5.01 16.82
CA ARG A 283 -13.55 -5.07 18.28
C ARG A 283 -14.24 -6.31 18.89
N ARG A 284 -15.38 -6.76 18.38
CA ARG A 284 -16.03 -7.99 18.86
C ARG A 284 -15.18 -9.21 18.55
N VAL A 285 -14.68 -9.30 17.31
CA VAL A 285 -13.74 -10.37 16.92
C VAL A 285 -12.49 -10.34 17.80
N ALA A 286 -11.86 -9.17 17.99
CA ALA A 286 -10.67 -9.03 18.81
C ALA A 286 -10.86 -9.57 20.24
N ARG A 287 -11.98 -9.26 20.90
CA ARG A 287 -12.29 -9.75 22.25
C ARG A 287 -12.36 -11.26 22.37
N ARG A 288 -12.72 -12.00 21.31
CA ARG A 288 -12.72 -13.47 21.32
C ARG A 288 -11.31 -14.06 21.38
N HIS A 289 -10.31 -13.29 20.95
CA HIS A 289 -8.90 -13.72 20.90
C HIS A 289 -8.09 -13.26 22.12
N GLY A 290 -8.70 -12.58 23.08
CA GLY A 290 -8.08 -12.16 24.34
C GLY A 290 -7.86 -10.64 24.46
N ASP A 291 -7.62 -10.20 25.69
CA ASP A 291 -7.59 -8.77 26.07
C ASP A 291 -6.48 -7.96 25.39
N GLY A 292 -5.45 -8.62 24.84
CA GLY A 292 -4.34 -7.97 24.16
C GLY A 292 -4.50 -7.83 22.65
N VAL A 293 -5.55 -8.42 22.05
CA VAL A 293 -5.77 -8.36 20.61
C VAL A 293 -6.52 -7.10 20.23
N THR A 294 -6.05 -6.41 19.19
CA THR A 294 -6.63 -5.14 18.74
C THR A 294 -7.43 -5.28 17.44
N PRO A 295 -8.34 -4.33 17.15
CA PRO A 295 -9.02 -4.27 15.84
C PRO A 295 -8.05 -4.19 14.67
N ALA A 296 -6.91 -3.50 14.82
CA ALA A 296 -5.86 -3.42 13.82
C ALA A 296 -5.29 -4.80 13.49
N GLN A 297 -5.00 -5.60 14.52
CA GLN A 297 -4.50 -6.98 14.32
C GLN A 297 -5.54 -7.88 13.65
N VAL A 298 -6.81 -7.76 13.99
CA VAL A 298 -7.90 -8.49 13.32
C VAL A 298 -7.99 -8.09 11.84
N ALA A 299 -7.95 -6.79 11.52
CA ALA A 299 -7.98 -6.30 10.14
C ALA A 299 -6.78 -6.82 9.32
N LEU A 300 -5.58 -6.81 9.89
CA LEU A 300 -4.37 -7.33 9.23
C LEU A 300 -4.41 -8.86 9.09
N ALA A 301 -4.85 -9.59 10.11
CA ALA A 301 -5.03 -11.05 10.05
C ALA A 301 -6.06 -11.44 8.98
N TRP A 302 -7.12 -10.65 8.82
CA TRP A 302 -8.08 -10.82 7.74
C TRP A 302 -7.41 -10.66 6.36
N VAL A 303 -6.57 -9.64 6.15
CA VAL A 303 -5.81 -9.46 4.91
C VAL A 303 -4.87 -10.65 4.70
N LEU A 304 -4.15 -11.08 5.73
CA LEU A 304 -3.25 -12.25 5.68
C LEU A 304 -3.97 -13.54 5.29
N SER A 305 -5.26 -13.70 5.65
CA SER A 305 -6.06 -14.88 5.33
C SER A 305 -6.47 -14.95 3.85
N ARG A 306 -6.24 -13.90 3.05
CA ARG A 306 -6.62 -13.87 1.62
C ARG A 306 -5.68 -14.64 0.69
N GLY A 307 -4.52 -15.07 1.17
CA GLY A 307 -3.60 -15.91 0.39
C GLY A 307 -2.17 -15.83 0.93
N ARG A 308 -1.38 -16.86 0.65
CA ARG A 308 0.03 -16.89 1.09
C ARG A 308 0.92 -15.88 0.36
N GLN A 309 0.52 -15.44 -0.83
CA GLN A 309 1.19 -14.40 -1.62
C GLN A 309 0.82 -12.98 -1.18
N VAL A 310 -0.10 -12.80 -0.22
CA VAL A 310 -0.58 -11.49 0.24
C VAL A 310 0.25 -11.03 1.42
N VAL A 311 0.85 -9.85 1.31
CA VAL A 311 1.61 -9.20 2.37
C VAL A 311 0.99 -7.83 2.66
N PRO A 312 0.31 -7.63 3.80
CA PRO A 312 -0.14 -6.30 4.19
C PRO A 312 1.05 -5.39 4.50
N VAL A 313 0.96 -4.13 4.06
CA VAL A 313 1.99 -3.11 4.24
C VAL A 313 1.41 -1.92 5.05
N PRO A 314 1.07 -2.13 6.33
CA PRO A 314 0.55 -1.07 7.18
C PRO A 314 1.61 -0.01 7.44
N GLY A 315 1.21 1.27 7.33
CA GLY A 315 2.05 2.39 7.70
C GLY A 315 2.20 2.50 9.23
N ALA A 316 3.43 2.63 9.71
CA ALA A 316 3.68 2.94 11.11
C ALA A 316 4.81 3.97 11.25
N LYS A 317 4.65 4.90 12.20
CA LYS A 317 5.67 5.92 12.54
C LYS A 317 6.11 5.86 14.00
N ARG A 318 5.72 4.81 14.72
CA ARG A 318 6.11 4.53 16.10
C ARG A 318 6.36 3.04 16.28
N ALA A 319 7.41 2.70 17.03
CA ALA A 319 7.81 1.31 17.28
C ALA A 319 6.66 0.46 17.85
N ARG A 320 5.86 1.00 18.76
CA ARG A 320 4.70 0.29 19.34
C ARG A 320 3.66 -0.11 18.28
N TRP A 321 3.44 0.72 17.25
CA TRP A 321 2.51 0.39 16.18
C TRP A 321 3.09 -0.64 15.20
N ALA A 322 4.40 -0.57 14.96
CA ALA A 322 5.08 -1.62 14.20
C ALA A 322 4.98 -2.98 14.92
N ALA A 323 5.15 -2.99 16.24
CA ALA A 323 5.00 -4.19 17.07
C ALA A 323 3.57 -4.73 17.07
N GLU A 324 2.57 -3.85 17.23
CA GLU A 324 1.15 -4.21 17.14
C GLU A 324 0.82 -4.85 15.79
N ASN A 325 1.25 -4.21 14.69
CA ASN A 325 1.03 -4.72 13.34
C ASN A 325 1.72 -6.07 13.09
N ALA A 326 2.96 -6.23 13.53
CA ALA A 326 3.71 -7.49 13.41
C ALA A 326 3.02 -8.65 14.15
N GLY A 327 2.39 -8.37 15.29
CA GLY A 327 1.62 -9.32 16.08
C GLY A 327 0.45 -9.97 15.33
N ALA A 328 -0.08 -9.30 14.30
CA ALA A 328 -1.13 -9.85 13.46
C ALA A 328 -0.73 -11.16 12.73
N ALA A 329 0.56 -11.36 12.47
CA ALA A 329 1.05 -12.59 11.84
C ALA A 329 0.81 -13.84 12.69
N GLY A 330 0.70 -13.69 14.01
CA GLY A 330 0.40 -14.78 14.93
C GLY A 330 -1.10 -15.04 15.12
N LEU A 331 -1.96 -14.11 14.71
CA LEU A 331 -3.41 -14.21 14.93
C LEU A 331 -4.06 -15.08 13.86
N ARG A 332 -4.74 -16.14 14.29
CA ARG A 332 -5.50 -17.06 13.42
C ARG A 332 -6.99 -16.82 13.61
N LEU A 333 -7.62 -16.21 12.60
CA LEU A 333 -9.07 -16.02 12.59
C LEU A 333 -9.79 -17.35 12.31
N THR A 334 -10.83 -17.63 13.08
CA THR A 334 -11.70 -18.80 12.88
C THR A 334 -12.64 -18.57 11.67
N ALA A 335 -13.31 -19.63 11.24
CA ALA A 335 -14.34 -19.51 10.20
C ALA A 335 -15.50 -18.57 10.64
N GLU A 336 -15.86 -18.58 11.93
CA GLU A 336 -16.85 -17.67 12.51
C GLU A 336 -16.38 -16.21 12.44
N ASP A 337 -15.12 -15.93 12.81
CA ASP A 337 -14.53 -14.58 12.70
C ASP A 337 -14.55 -14.06 11.28
N LEU A 338 -14.14 -14.90 10.32
CA LEU A 338 -14.14 -14.55 8.91
C LEU A 338 -15.55 -14.29 8.38
N ALA A 339 -16.56 -15.07 8.82
CA ALA A 339 -17.96 -14.87 8.46
C ALA A 339 -18.48 -13.55 9.06
N GLU A 340 -18.16 -13.25 10.32
CA GLU A 340 -18.54 -11.98 10.95
C GLU A 340 -17.92 -10.78 10.21
N VAL A 341 -16.63 -10.84 9.87
CA VAL A 341 -15.98 -9.75 9.12
C VAL A 341 -16.58 -9.60 7.72
N ALA A 342 -16.92 -10.70 7.04
CA ALA A 342 -17.60 -10.67 5.75
C ALA A 342 -19.01 -10.09 5.80
N GLY A 343 -19.71 -10.22 6.93
CA GLY A 343 -21.05 -9.66 7.18
C GLY A 343 -21.05 -8.21 7.63
N LEU A 344 -19.89 -7.55 7.76
CA LEU A 344 -19.82 -6.13 8.12
C LEU A 344 -20.39 -5.25 6.99
N PRO A 345 -20.95 -4.08 7.34
CA PRO A 345 -21.48 -3.17 6.31
C PRO A 345 -20.36 -2.69 5.39
N GLY A 346 -20.69 -2.45 4.12
CA GLY A 346 -19.79 -1.82 3.18
C GLY A 346 -19.42 -0.40 3.65
N ALA A 347 -18.18 0.00 3.40
CA ALA A 347 -17.69 1.33 3.79
C ALA A 347 -18.45 2.45 3.05
N GLN A 348 -18.85 3.48 3.80
CA GLN A 348 -19.48 4.68 3.27
C GLN A 348 -18.44 5.72 2.91
N GLY A 349 -18.73 6.51 1.87
CA GLY A 349 -17.82 7.52 1.32
C GLY A 349 -16.82 6.93 0.32
N SER A 350 -16.76 7.54 -0.85
CA SER A 350 -15.83 7.17 -1.92
C SER A 350 -15.14 8.42 -2.46
N TRP A 351 -14.00 8.24 -3.13
CA TRP A 351 -13.39 9.27 -3.96
C TRP A 351 -14.14 9.47 -5.30
N ASP A 352 -15.08 8.60 -5.60
CA ASP A 352 -15.85 8.57 -6.86
C ASP A 352 -17.15 9.36 -6.77
#